data_3750ef291f85d978a2d1675a68b410de
#
_entry.id   3750ef291f85d978a2d1675a68b410de
#
_cell.length_a   1.000
_cell.length_b   1.000
_cell.length_c   1.000
_cell.angle_alpha   90.00
_cell.angle_beta   90.00
_cell.angle_gamma   90.00
#
_symmetry.space_group_name_H-M   'P 1'
#
loop_
_entity.id
_entity.type
_entity.pdbx_description
1 polymer ?
#
loop_
_entity_poly.entity_id
_entity_poly.type
_entity_poly.pdbx_seq_one_letter_code
_entity_poly.pdbx_strand_id
1 'polypeptide(L)'
;MESTKTRILKKLLETDGYLSGQELCEQLGVSRTAVWKYMKQLKEEGYEIEAVQNKGYCLKDVPDVLGESEIKSRLHTRWAGQTLYYYDEIDSTNTQIKRLAEEDAPHGTLAVADYQSRGKGRRGRAWDSPHGSAIYMLSLIHI
;
A
#
# COMPACT_ATOMS: atom_id res chain seq x y z
N MET A 1 10.77 7.01 -0.66
CA MET A 1 10.23 7.75 -1.83
C MET A 1 8.96 7.06 -2.31
N GLU A 2 7.87 7.78 -2.43
CA GLU A 2 6.58 7.20 -2.85
C GLU A 2 6.65 6.74 -4.31
N SER A 3 6.17 5.51 -4.60
CA SER A 3 6.22 4.95 -5.95
C SER A 3 5.30 5.71 -6.91
N THR A 4 5.64 5.75 -8.18
CA THR A 4 4.78 6.38 -9.21
C THR A 4 3.39 5.73 -9.25
N LYS A 5 3.30 4.40 -9.07
CA LYS A 5 2.03 3.67 -8.98
C LYS A 5 1.18 4.18 -7.82
N THR A 6 1.77 4.35 -6.63
CA THR A 6 1.08 4.88 -5.45
C THR A 6 0.59 6.31 -5.68
N ARG A 7 1.38 7.16 -6.31
CA ARG A 7 0.99 8.54 -6.66
C ARG A 7 -0.17 8.58 -7.66
N ILE A 8 -0.18 7.69 -8.64
CA ILE A 8 -1.29 7.55 -9.59
C ILE A 8 -2.56 7.10 -8.86
N LEU A 9 -2.47 6.07 -8.02
CA LEU A 9 -3.60 5.57 -7.24
C LEU A 9 -4.18 6.65 -6.33
N LYS A 10 -3.33 7.41 -5.64
CA LYS A 10 -3.74 8.54 -4.81
C LYS A 10 -4.53 9.58 -5.61
N LYS A 11 -4.05 9.95 -6.80
CA LYS A 11 -4.76 10.89 -7.69
C LYS A 11 -6.11 10.35 -8.14
N LEU A 12 -6.22 9.07 -8.46
CA LEU A 12 -7.49 8.44 -8.81
C LEU A 12 -8.47 8.43 -7.64
N LEU A 13 -7.99 8.18 -6.40
CA LEU A 13 -8.80 8.21 -5.18
C LEU A 13 -9.29 9.61 -4.81
N GLU A 14 -8.48 10.65 -5.07
CA GLU A 14 -8.80 12.05 -4.79
C GLU A 14 -9.71 12.68 -5.84
N THR A 15 -9.86 12.07 -7.02
CA THR A 15 -10.58 12.64 -8.15
C THR A 15 -11.98 12.05 -8.26
N ASP A 16 -13.00 12.89 -8.14
CA ASP A 16 -14.38 12.54 -8.46
C ASP A 16 -14.58 12.59 -9.98
N GLY A 17 -14.65 11.42 -10.63
CA GLY A 17 -14.87 11.29 -12.06
C GLY A 17 -13.62 10.93 -12.85
N TYR A 18 -13.46 11.53 -14.04
CA TYR A 18 -12.40 11.18 -14.99
C TYR A 18 -11.17 12.07 -14.83
N LEU A 19 -10.02 11.44 -14.72
CA LEU A 19 -8.71 12.08 -14.71
C LEU A 19 -8.01 11.83 -16.04
N SER A 20 -7.64 12.91 -16.76
CA SER A 20 -7.05 12.76 -18.07
C SER A 20 -5.63 12.16 -17.98
N GLY A 21 -5.29 11.31 -18.97
CA GLY A 21 -3.95 10.74 -19.06
C GLY A 21 -2.85 11.81 -19.24
N GLN A 22 -3.18 12.92 -19.90
CA GLN A 22 -2.26 14.05 -20.07
C GLN A 22 -2.03 14.75 -18.73
N GLU A 23 -3.07 15.01 -17.97
CA GLU A 23 -2.98 15.63 -16.66
C GLU A 23 -2.14 14.78 -15.69
N LEU A 24 -2.30 13.46 -15.70
CA LEU A 24 -1.45 12.53 -14.96
C LEU A 24 0.02 12.64 -15.37
N CYS A 25 0.31 12.71 -16.67
CA CYS A 25 1.67 12.88 -17.18
C CYS A 25 2.31 14.18 -16.69
N GLU A 26 1.58 15.28 -16.75
CA GLU A 26 2.06 16.61 -16.37
C GLU A 26 2.27 16.72 -14.85
N GLN A 27 1.29 16.29 -14.05
CA GLN A 27 1.37 16.39 -12.59
C GLN A 27 2.41 15.45 -11.97
N LEU A 28 2.63 14.28 -12.57
CA LEU A 28 3.54 13.26 -12.03
C LEU A 28 4.91 13.25 -12.70
N GLY A 29 5.09 13.98 -13.80
CA GLY A 29 6.33 14.00 -14.57
C GLY A 29 6.65 12.65 -15.23
N VAL A 30 5.64 11.92 -15.72
CA VAL A 30 5.79 10.59 -16.33
C VAL A 30 5.25 10.53 -17.75
N SER A 31 5.72 9.56 -18.53
CA SER A 31 5.25 9.37 -19.90
C SER A 31 3.86 8.72 -19.96
N ARG A 32 3.15 8.88 -21.07
CA ARG A 32 1.86 8.19 -21.32
C ARG A 32 1.98 6.67 -21.24
N THR A 33 3.09 6.13 -21.74
CA THR A 33 3.40 4.70 -21.66
C THR A 33 3.53 4.23 -20.22
N ALA A 34 4.18 5.03 -19.35
CA ALA A 34 4.30 4.72 -17.94
C ALA A 34 2.93 4.75 -17.24
N VAL A 35 2.10 5.77 -17.51
CA VAL A 35 0.72 5.83 -16.99
C VAL A 35 -0.06 4.59 -17.39
N TRP A 36 -0.04 4.22 -18.68
CA TRP A 36 -0.74 3.03 -19.17
C TRP A 36 -0.27 1.75 -18.48
N LYS A 37 1.06 1.59 -18.31
CA LYS A 37 1.65 0.44 -17.61
C LYS A 37 1.15 0.33 -16.16
N TYR A 38 1.13 1.43 -15.43
CA TYR A 38 0.67 1.42 -14.03
C TYR A 38 -0.84 1.23 -13.93
N MET A 39 -1.64 1.78 -14.86
CA MET A 39 -3.08 1.48 -14.92
C MET A 39 -3.35 0.00 -15.15
N LYS A 40 -2.56 -0.65 -16.02
CA LYS A 40 -2.65 -2.09 -16.23
C LYS A 40 -2.31 -2.87 -14.96
N GLN A 41 -1.23 -2.51 -14.27
CA GLN A 41 -0.86 -3.16 -13.01
C GLN A 41 -1.95 -3.00 -11.93
N LEU A 42 -2.52 -1.82 -11.77
CA LEU A 42 -3.61 -1.58 -10.82
C LEU A 42 -4.85 -2.44 -11.16
N LYS A 43 -5.20 -2.57 -12.43
CA LYS A 43 -6.28 -3.47 -12.86
C LYS A 43 -5.99 -4.93 -12.55
N GLU A 44 -4.76 -5.39 -12.75
CA GLU A 44 -4.30 -6.75 -12.40
C GLU A 44 -4.34 -6.98 -10.88
N GLU A 45 -4.17 -5.94 -10.08
CA GLU A 45 -4.31 -5.96 -8.61
C GLU A 45 -5.78 -5.88 -8.13
N GLY A 46 -6.74 -5.79 -9.06
CA GLY A 46 -8.17 -5.84 -8.76
C GLY A 46 -8.88 -4.49 -8.70
N TYR A 47 -8.19 -3.37 -8.97
CA TYR A 47 -8.84 -2.05 -9.06
C TYR A 47 -9.72 -1.97 -10.32
N GLU A 48 -10.99 -1.61 -10.16
CA GLU A 48 -11.86 -1.33 -11.29
C GLU A 48 -11.61 0.09 -11.84
N ILE A 49 -10.81 0.17 -12.89
CA ILE A 49 -10.48 1.44 -13.55
C ILE A 49 -11.11 1.45 -14.95
N GLU A 50 -12.05 2.36 -15.15
CA GLU A 50 -12.62 2.63 -16.47
C GLU A 50 -11.71 3.57 -17.24
N ALA A 51 -11.47 3.26 -18.52
CA ALA A 51 -10.74 4.12 -19.45
C ALA A 51 -11.67 4.52 -20.60
N VAL A 52 -11.91 5.81 -20.76
CA VAL A 52 -12.77 6.34 -21.82
C VAL A 52 -11.95 7.26 -22.70
N GLN A 53 -12.03 7.02 -24.02
CA GLN A 53 -11.32 7.83 -24.99
C GLN A 53 -11.74 9.32 -24.87
N ASN A 54 -10.75 10.21 -24.88
CA ASN A 54 -10.90 11.67 -24.72
C ASN A 54 -11.41 12.15 -23.34
N LYS A 55 -11.72 11.25 -22.40
CA LYS A 55 -12.07 11.60 -21.01
C LYS A 55 -10.97 11.25 -20.03
N GLY A 56 -10.32 10.09 -20.20
CA GLY A 56 -9.27 9.60 -19.32
C GLY A 56 -9.68 8.39 -18.49
N TYR A 57 -9.21 8.34 -17.26
CA TYR A 57 -9.36 7.22 -16.32
C TYR A 57 -10.26 7.60 -15.16
N CYS A 58 -11.12 6.68 -14.75
CA CYS A 58 -11.98 6.83 -13.58
C CYS A 58 -11.91 5.56 -12.74
N LEU A 59 -11.64 5.71 -11.44
CA LEU A 59 -11.68 4.61 -10.48
C LEU A 59 -13.15 4.34 -10.11
N LYS A 60 -13.65 3.16 -10.41
CA LYS A 60 -15.03 2.74 -10.14
C LYS A 60 -15.18 1.98 -8.84
N ASP A 61 -14.24 1.06 -8.59
CA ASP A 61 -14.23 0.25 -7.38
C ASP A 61 -12.79 -0.09 -6.94
N VAL A 62 -12.65 -0.31 -5.65
CA VAL A 62 -11.38 -0.60 -4.98
C VAL A 62 -11.45 -2.02 -4.42
N PRO A 63 -10.47 -2.89 -4.71
CA PRO A 63 -10.48 -4.23 -4.16
C PRO A 63 -10.36 -4.21 -2.63
N ASP A 64 -11.05 -5.14 -1.97
CA ASP A 64 -10.90 -5.36 -0.54
C ASP A 64 -9.62 -6.15 -0.24
N VAL A 65 -8.49 -5.54 -0.59
CA VAL A 65 -7.15 -6.11 -0.37
C VAL A 65 -6.28 -5.11 0.38
N LEU A 66 -5.47 -5.64 1.27
CA LEU A 66 -4.46 -4.87 1.96
C LEU A 66 -3.15 -4.96 1.18
N GLY A 67 -2.62 -3.81 0.75
CA GLY A 67 -1.37 -3.76 0.00
C GLY A 67 -0.59 -2.48 0.29
N GLU A 68 0.71 -2.48 -0.02
CA GLU A 68 1.58 -1.32 0.22
C GLU A 68 1.06 -0.06 -0.46
N SER A 69 0.68 -0.16 -1.74
CA SER A 69 0.16 0.98 -2.50
C SER A 69 -1.17 1.49 -1.96
N GLU A 70 -2.06 0.59 -1.53
CA GLU A 70 -3.35 0.94 -0.93
C GLU A 70 -3.15 1.71 0.37
N ILE A 71 -2.32 1.20 1.26
CA ILE A 71 -2.02 1.86 2.55
C ILE A 71 -1.36 3.21 2.30
N LYS A 72 -0.30 3.27 1.50
CA LYS A 72 0.45 4.50 1.23
C LYS A 72 -0.38 5.57 0.51
N SER A 73 -1.30 5.18 -0.37
CA SER A 73 -2.16 6.13 -1.10
C SER A 73 -3.15 6.87 -0.20
N ARG A 74 -3.50 6.29 0.96
CA ARG A 74 -4.42 6.85 1.96
C ARG A 74 -3.72 7.44 3.17
N LEU A 75 -2.39 7.36 3.23
CA LEU A 75 -1.62 7.80 4.39
C LEU A 75 -1.44 9.32 4.39
N HIS A 76 -1.91 9.99 5.45
CA HIS A 76 -1.79 11.44 5.66
C HIS A 76 -0.91 11.79 6.86
N THR A 77 -0.15 10.84 7.38
CA THR A 77 0.74 11.02 8.53
C THR A 77 2.03 11.72 8.14
N ARG A 78 2.65 12.42 9.09
CA ARG A 78 3.95 13.08 8.88
C ARG A 78 5.14 12.13 9.05
N TRP A 79 5.04 11.12 9.90
CA TRP A 79 6.14 10.21 10.22
C TRP A 79 5.71 8.73 10.33
N ALA A 80 4.56 8.43 10.92
CA ALA A 80 4.11 7.05 11.08
C ALA A 80 3.74 6.44 9.74
N GLY A 81 4.30 5.27 9.42
CA GLY A 81 4.02 4.53 8.21
C GLY A 81 4.67 5.07 6.92
N GLN A 82 5.49 6.13 7.00
CA GLN A 82 6.23 6.62 5.82
C GLN A 82 7.20 5.55 5.30
N THR A 83 7.83 4.81 6.20
CA THR A 83 8.51 3.56 5.90
C THR A 83 7.56 2.42 6.25
N LEU A 84 7.12 1.66 5.24
CA LEU A 84 6.14 0.60 5.37
C LEU A 84 6.61 -0.63 4.61
N TYR A 85 6.54 -1.78 5.27
CA TYR A 85 6.80 -3.09 4.70
C TYR A 85 5.51 -3.91 4.76
N TYR A 86 5.01 -4.30 3.60
CA TYR A 86 3.86 -5.18 3.46
C TYR A 86 4.30 -6.59 3.09
N TYR A 87 3.64 -7.57 3.68
CA TYR A 87 3.89 -9.00 3.47
C TYR A 87 2.56 -9.72 3.26
N ASP A 88 2.43 -10.48 2.17
CA ASP A 88 1.30 -11.40 2.00
C ASP A 88 1.34 -12.49 3.08
N GLU A 89 2.52 -13.02 3.36
CA GLU A 89 2.80 -14.00 4.40
C GLU A 89 4.10 -13.67 5.12
N ILE A 90 4.10 -13.80 6.44
CA ILE A 90 5.29 -13.65 7.30
C ILE A 90 5.19 -14.56 8.52
N ASP A 91 6.31 -14.81 9.20
CA ASP A 91 6.32 -15.53 10.46
C ASP A 91 5.56 -14.74 11.56
N SER A 92 5.93 -13.48 11.78
CA SER A 92 5.27 -12.58 12.72
C SER A 92 5.70 -11.13 12.48
N THR A 93 4.75 -10.21 12.45
CA THR A 93 5.03 -8.75 12.41
C THR A 93 5.87 -8.31 13.61
N ASN A 94 5.67 -8.94 14.78
CA ASN A 94 6.48 -8.70 15.98
C ASN A 94 7.95 -9.08 15.79
N THR A 95 8.21 -10.24 15.18
CA THR A 95 9.58 -10.68 14.87
C THR A 95 10.20 -9.78 13.81
N GLN A 96 9.44 -9.41 12.79
CA GLN A 96 9.92 -8.58 11.69
C GLN A 96 10.30 -7.17 12.16
N ILE A 97 9.50 -6.54 13.00
CA ILE A 97 9.85 -5.21 13.55
C ILE A 97 11.15 -5.25 14.36
N LYS A 98 11.42 -6.35 15.07
CA LYS A 98 12.71 -6.51 15.78
C LYS A 98 13.88 -6.59 14.81
N ARG A 99 13.76 -7.35 13.72
CA ARG A 99 14.78 -7.41 12.65
C ARG A 99 15.02 -6.03 12.04
N LEU A 100 13.96 -5.31 11.71
CA LEU A 100 14.05 -3.95 11.17
C LEU A 100 14.68 -2.97 12.16
N ALA A 101 14.42 -3.13 13.46
CA ALA A 101 15.07 -2.31 14.49
C ALA A 101 16.57 -2.57 14.58
N GLU A 102 17.02 -3.82 14.39
CA GLU A 102 18.44 -4.19 14.33
C GLU A 102 19.15 -3.65 13.07
N GLU A 103 18.37 -3.33 12.03
CA GLU A 103 18.82 -2.69 10.78
C GLU A 103 18.66 -1.16 10.77
N ASP A 104 18.50 -0.54 11.95
CA ASP A 104 18.31 0.91 12.13
C ASP A 104 17.13 1.50 11.33
N ALA A 105 16.05 0.76 11.17
CA ALA A 105 14.85 1.26 10.51
C ALA A 105 14.30 2.54 11.19
N PRO A 106 13.78 3.52 10.44
CA PRO A 106 13.32 4.78 10.97
C PRO A 106 12.19 4.64 12.01
N HIS A 107 12.14 5.58 12.95
CA HIS A 107 11.00 5.74 13.86
C HIS A 107 9.68 5.81 13.08
N GLY A 108 8.68 5.07 13.52
CA GLY A 108 7.38 5.00 12.86
C GLY A 108 7.31 4.01 11.69
N THR A 109 8.36 3.21 11.45
CA THR A 109 8.30 2.11 10.49
C THR A 109 7.18 1.14 10.83
N LEU A 110 6.37 0.78 9.83
CA LEU A 110 5.30 -0.22 9.94
C LEU A 110 5.68 -1.52 9.25
N ALA A 111 5.41 -2.64 9.91
CA ALA A 111 5.32 -3.96 9.30
C ALA A 111 3.86 -4.39 9.31
N VAL A 112 3.32 -4.68 8.13
CA VAL A 112 1.92 -5.07 7.91
C VAL A 112 1.89 -6.41 7.19
N ALA A 113 1.02 -7.32 7.61
CA ALA A 113 0.86 -8.63 6.99
C ALA A 113 -0.62 -9.00 6.82
N ASP A 114 -0.91 -9.76 5.75
CA ASP A 114 -2.21 -10.38 5.56
C ASP A 114 -2.32 -11.74 6.27
N TYR A 115 -1.18 -12.43 6.44
CA TYR A 115 -1.10 -13.72 7.15
C TYR A 115 0.14 -13.81 8.02
N GLN A 116 0.01 -14.43 9.20
CA GLN A 116 1.14 -14.77 10.06
C GLN A 116 1.17 -16.26 10.35
N SER A 117 2.25 -16.96 9.91
CA SER A 117 2.43 -18.39 10.17
C SER A 117 2.82 -18.72 11.61
N ARG A 118 3.35 -17.74 12.36
CA ARG A 118 3.76 -17.85 13.76
C ARG A 118 3.43 -16.59 14.56
N GLY A 119 2.18 -16.14 14.47
CA GLY A 119 1.70 -14.99 15.21
C GLY A 119 1.96 -15.13 16.71
N LYS A 120 2.44 -14.06 17.35
CA LYS A 120 2.84 -14.04 18.76
C LYS A 120 1.87 -13.25 19.62
N GLY A 121 1.22 -13.95 20.52
CA GLY A 121 0.43 -13.37 21.60
C GLY A 121 1.27 -13.10 22.85
N ARG A 122 0.62 -12.58 23.88
CA ARG A 122 1.25 -12.31 25.19
C ARG A 122 1.63 -13.62 25.89
N ARG A 123 2.72 -13.61 26.65
CA ARG A 123 3.22 -14.75 27.44
C ARG A 123 3.53 -16.00 26.58
N GLY A 124 4.01 -15.82 25.36
CA GLY A 124 4.40 -16.92 24.48
C GLY A 124 3.23 -17.70 23.85
N ARG A 125 2.00 -17.23 23.98
CA ARG A 125 0.83 -17.85 23.32
C ARG A 125 0.91 -17.65 21.81
N ALA A 126 0.43 -18.64 21.06
CA ALA A 126 0.21 -18.48 19.62
C ALA A 126 -0.95 -17.52 19.36
N TRP A 127 -0.84 -16.77 18.27
CA TRP A 127 -1.90 -15.90 17.76
C TRP A 127 -2.26 -16.37 16.37
N ASP A 128 -3.49 -16.81 16.20
CA ASP A 128 -4.01 -17.22 14.90
C ASP A 128 -4.25 -16.00 14.02
N SER A 129 -3.75 -16.04 12.78
CA SER A 129 -3.69 -14.89 11.89
C SER A 129 -3.99 -15.32 10.44
N PRO A 130 -5.21 -15.82 10.14
CA PRO A 130 -5.56 -16.25 8.80
C PRO A 130 -5.70 -15.08 7.82
N HIS A 131 -5.49 -15.37 6.53
CA HIS A 131 -5.66 -14.41 5.43
C HIS A 131 -7.03 -13.73 5.43
N GLY A 132 -7.07 -12.45 5.09
CA GLY A 132 -8.27 -11.69 4.83
C GLY A 132 -9.21 -11.48 6.03
N SER A 133 -8.80 -11.84 7.24
CA SER A 133 -9.66 -11.78 8.43
C SER A 133 -9.39 -10.60 9.35
N ALA A 134 -8.20 -10.03 9.30
CA ALA A 134 -7.79 -8.89 10.14
C ALA A 134 -6.56 -8.19 9.55
N ILE A 135 -6.24 -7.03 10.10
CA ILE A 135 -4.99 -6.31 9.80
C ILE A 135 -3.96 -6.67 10.88
N TYR A 136 -2.90 -7.35 10.50
CA TYR A 136 -1.78 -7.66 11.39
C TYR A 136 -0.68 -6.63 11.17
N MET A 137 -0.50 -5.71 12.12
CA MET A 137 0.53 -4.69 11.99
C MET A 137 1.23 -4.38 13.30
N LEU A 138 2.47 -3.95 13.17
CA LEU A 138 3.28 -3.46 14.28
C LEU A 138 4.08 -2.24 13.84
N SER A 139 4.22 -1.27 14.75
CA SER A 139 5.02 -0.06 14.53
C SER A 139 6.29 -0.08 15.34
N LEU A 140 7.39 0.39 14.76
CA LEU A 140 8.65 0.63 15.44
C LEU A 140 8.63 2.02 16.09
N ILE A 141 8.68 2.06 17.41
CA ILE A 141 8.76 3.28 18.20
C ILE A 141 10.11 3.31 18.93
N HIS A 142 10.95 4.27 18.57
CA HIS A 142 12.17 4.54 19.32
C HIS A 142 11.84 5.39 20.57
N ILE A 143 12.22 4.89 21.71
CA ILE A 143 12.02 5.54 23.01
C ILE A 143 13.31 6.23 23.44
#